data_40197a20766ad7e6a0de17a5148965d1
#
_entry.id   40197a20766ad7e6a0de17a5148965d1
#
_cell.length_a   1.000
_cell.length_b   1.000
_cell.length_c   1.000
_cell.angle_alpha   90.00
_cell.angle_beta   90.00
_cell.angle_gamma   90.00
#
_symmetry.space_group_name_H-M   'P 1'
#
loop_
_entity.id
_entity.type
_entity.pdbx_description
1 polymer ?
#
loop_
_entity_poly.entity_id
_entity_poly.type
_entity_poly.pdbx_seq_one_letter_code
_entity_poly.pdbx_strand_id
1 'polypeptide(L)'
;WRTYDPDESILFIPFSIRHEKEIKAKHITQSLSKKARTQIYALLERYNTMIYETDETGWQYNISTSESVFRDISQFYKPKCFNTNDEYVETDDMEAFILITSPFCVFDVVEFYEKYNTDNKYAAQMNVLFKLNDIQYKLEQGRIECTIDVSIKNKDVLAISEVGLKDLILEAQGYYNKGNKQIAVEKLWDAFERLKTYYSPSLNKAQSANKIIDNMSGADEQFKTMYQSEFTALTDIGNRFRIRHHETTKVDITDD
;
A
#
# COMPACT_ATOMS: atom_id res chain seq x y z
N TRP A 1 15.68 17.15 21.40
CA TRP A 1 14.97 16.43 22.48
C TRP A 1 13.55 16.24 21.99
N ARG A 2 13.19 14.99 21.53
CA ARG A 2 11.78 14.63 21.37
C ARG A 2 11.22 14.49 22.78
N THR A 3 10.14 15.17 23.08
CA THR A 3 9.32 14.91 24.27
C THR A 3 8.77 13.50 24.14
N TYR A 4 9.07 12.64 25.10
CA TYR A 4 8.53 11.31 25.23
C TYR A 4 7.01 11.44 25.46
N ASP A 5 6.21 10.99 24.51
CA ASP A 5 4.76 10.83 24.69
C ASP A 5 4.53 9.46 25.33
N PRO A 6 3.99 9.38 26.55
CA PRO A 6 3.73 8.10 27.20
C PRO A 6 2.70 7.23 26.47
N ASP A 7 1.90 7.77 25.57
CA ASP A 7 1.02 7.00 24.70
C ASP A 7 1.72 6.42 23.46
N GLU A 8 2.92 6.92 23.08
CA GLU A 8 3.81 6.29 22.10
C GLU A 8 4.62 5.10 22.66
N SER A 9 4.51 4.77 23.94
CA SER A 9 5.03 3.53 24.54
C SER A 9 4.23 2.28 24.12
N ILE A 10 3.24 2.43 23.27
CA ILE A 10 2.58 1.34 22.57
C ILE A 10 3.64 0.67 21.69
N LEU A 11 3.85 -0.60 21.96
CA LEU A 11 4.70 -1.54 21.25
C LEU A 11 4.78 -1.22 19.75
N PHE A 12 6.00 -1.05 19.22
CA PHE A 12 6.19 -0.82 17.78
C PHE A 12 5.82 -2.07 17.00
N ILE A 13 4.54 -2.17 16.63
CA ILE A 13 4.00 -3.34 15.93
C ILE A 13 4.50 -3.33 14.47
N PRO A 14 5.16 -4.40 13.98
CA PRO A 14 5.69 -4.47 12.63
C PRO A 14 4.59 -4.53 11.56
N PHE A 15 4.95 -4.20 10.31
CA PHE A 15 4.03 -4.16 9.16
C PHE A 15 3.23 -5.45 8.99
N SER A 16 3.92 -6.60 9.01
CA SER A 16 3.29 -7.91 8.77
C SER A 16 2.19 -8.25 9.79
N ILE A 17 2.35 -7.78 11.02
CA ILE A 17 1.39 -8.00 12.12
C ILE A 17 0.24 -6.99 12.05
N ARG A 18 0.54 -5.70 11.76
CA ARG A 18 -0.51 -4.67 11.60
C ARG A 18 -1.49 -5.00 10.49
N HIS A 19 -0.98 -5.62 9.41
CA HIS A 19 -1.75 -5.95 8.21
C HIS A 19 -2.01 -7.45 8.05
N GLU A 20 -1.96 -8.22 9.15
CA GLU A 20 -2.08 -9.68 9.09
C GLU A 20 -3.39 -10.14 8.44
N LYS A 21 -4.50 -9.47 8.75
CA LYS A 21 -5.82 -9.80 8.20
C LYS A 21 -5.88 -9.56 6.69
N GLU A 22 -5.41 -8.40 6.24
CA GLU A 22 -5.41 -8.01 4.83
C GLU A 22 -4.45 -8.89 4.02
N ILE A 23 -3.30 -9.25 4.59
CA ILE A 23 -2.33 -10.17 3.97
C ILE A 23 -2.95 -11.57 3.82
N LYS A 24 -3.57 -12.11 4.88
CA LYS A 24 -4.24 -13.43 4.85
C LYS A 24 -5.41 -13.46 3.87
N ALA A 25 -6.17 -12.38 3.79
CA ALA A 25 -7.27 -12.21 2.83
C ALA A 25 -6.80 -11.93 1.40
N LYS A 26 -5.48 -11.76 1.18
CA LYS A 26 -4.88 -11.35 -0.11
C LYS A 26 -5.35 -9.99 -0.63
N HIS A 27 -5.85 -9.12 0.23
CA HIS A 27 -6.17 -7.74 -0.12
C HIS A 27 -4.89 -6.92 -0.30
N ILE A 28 -3.83 -7.28 0.41
CA ILE A 28 -2.48 -6.75 0.24
C ILE A 28 -1.61 -7.86 -0.34
N THR A 29 -1.03 -7.61 -1.51
CA THR A 29 -0.10 -8.54 -2.17
C THR A 29 1.15 -7.78 -2.60
N GLN A 30 2.31 -8.37 -2.38
CA GLN A 30 3.59 -7.84 -2.84
C GLN A 30 4.53 -9.00 -3.16
N SER A 31 5.30 -8.84 -4.21
CA SER A 31 6.42 -9.72 -4.51
C SER A 31 7.73 -8.93 -4.50
N LEU A 32 8.79 -9.53 -4.01
CA LEU A 32 10.13 -8.96 -4.07
C LEU A 32 11.01 -9.90 -4.89
N SER A 33 11.55 -9.38 -5.99
CA SER A 33 12.53 -10.12 -6.80
C SER A 33 13.80 -10.40 -5.99
N LYS A 34 14.57 -11.43 -6.36
CA LYS A 34 15.87 -11.70 -5.74
C LYS A 34 16.78 -10.46 -5.82
N LYS A 35 16.78 -9.76 -6.95
CA LYS A 35 17.53 -8.50 -7.13
C LYS A 35 17.12 -7.45 -6.10
N ALA A 36 15.82 -7.21 -5.92
CA ALA A 36 15.33 -6.24 -4.94
C ALA A 36 15.77 -6.59 -3.52
N ARG A 37 15.64 -7.86 -3.12
CA ARG A 37 16.07 -8.36 -1.81
C ARG A 37 17.57 -8.17 -1.57
N THR A 38 18.41 -8.52 -2.55
CA THR A 38 19.86 -8.29 -2.46
C THR A 38 20.20 -6.80 -2.34
N GLN A 39 19.50 -5.92 -3.06
CA GLN A 39 19.72 -4.48 -2.96
C GLN A 39 19.25 -3.91 -1.62
N ILE A 40 18.13 -4.38 -1.10
CA ILE A 40 17.64 -4.01 0.25
C ILE A 40 18.67 -4.45 1.29
N TYR A 41 19.11 -5.71 1.27
CA TYR A 41 20.13 -6.20 2.20
C TYR A 41 21.42 -5.38 2.14
N ALA A 42 21.94 -5.12 0.95
CA ALA A 42 23.15 -4.31 0.77
C ALA A 42 23.00 -2.86 1.32
N LEU A 43 21.78 -2.30 1.30
CA LEU A 43 21.51 -1.03 1.93
C LEU A 43 21.48 -1.16 3.46
N LEU A 44 20.82 -2.18 4.00
CA LEU A 44 20.77 -2.44 5.44
C LEU A 44 22.18 -2.60 6.03
N GLU A 45 23.08 -3.32 5.34
CA GLU A 45 24.46 -3.48 5.77
C GLU A 45 25.24 -2.15 5.88
N ARG A 46 24.92 -1.15 5.05
CA ARG A 46 25.52 0.20 5.19
C ARG A 46 25.07 0.93 6.45
N TYR A 47 23.90 0.56 6.97
CA TYR A 47 23.30 1.11 8.18
C TYR A 47 23.41 0.19 9.38
N ASN A 48 24.12 -0.93 9.24
CA ASN A 48 24.39 -1.89 10.31
C ASN A 48 25.54 -1.38 11.17
N THR A 49 25.22 -0.53 12.14
CA THR A 49 26.20 0.09 13.05
C THR A 49 26.15 -0.54 14.44
N MET A 50 27.21 -0.37 15.21
CA MET A 50 27.22 -0.79 16.61
C MET A 50 26.45 0.22 17.47
N ILE A 51 25.57 -0.28 18.31
CA ILE A 51 24.74 0.48 19.23
C ILE A 51 25.21 0.18 20.65
N TYR A 52 25.28 1.20 21.50
CA TYR A 52 25.56 1.04 22.92
C TYR A 52 24.23 0.88 23.66
N GLU A 53 24.07 -0.23 24.33
CA GLU A 53 22.93 -0.50 25.20
C GLU A 53 23.38 -0.70 26.65
N THR A 54 22.48 -0.41 27.56
CA THR A 54 22.67 -0.64 28.98
C THR A 54 21.59 -1.60 29.48
N ASP A 55 21.97 -2.70 30.09
CA ASP A 55 21.02 -3.66 30.67
C ASP A 55 20.44 -3.16 32.00
N GLU A 56 19.52 -3.95 32.57
CA GLU A 56 18.84 -3.63 33.85
C GLU A 56 19.81 -3.53 35.04
N THR A 57 21.02 -4.10 34.92
CA THR A 57 22.06 -4.04 35.94
C THR A 57 22.98 -2.82 35.82
N GLY A 58 22.83 -2.03 34.73
CA GLY A 58 23.68 -0.91 34.40
C GLY A 58 24.93 -1.28 33.60
N TRP A 59 25.06 -2.55 33.18
CA TRP A 59 26.16 -3.00 32.34
C TRP A 59 25.98 -2.52 30.89
N GLN A 60 27.03 -1.91 30.33
CA GLN A 60 27.05 -1.43 28.95
C GLN A 60 27.66 -2.46 28.03
N TYR A 61 27.01 -2.73 26.92
CA TYR A 61 27.48 -3.63 25.88
C TYR A 61 27.19 -3.09 24.49
N ASN A 62 27.95 -3.60 23.52
CA ASN A 62 27.74 -3.25 22.12
C ASN A 62 26.92 -4.34 21.44
N ILE A 63 25.94 -3.92 20.67
CA ILE A 63 25.10 -4.79 19.84
C ILE A 63 24.98 -4.15 18.46
N SER A 64 24.96 -4.95 17.40
CA SER A 64 24.75 -4.43 16.06
C SER A 64 23.27 -4.04 15.84
N THR A 65 23.04 -3.14 14.88
CA THR A 65 21.67 -2.79 14.47
C THR A 65 20.89 -4.04 14.05
N SER A 66 21.50 -4.96 13.30
CA SER A 66 20.85 -6.20 12.83
C SER A 66 20.44 -7.11 13.99
N GLU A 67 21.27 -7.27 15.02
CA GLU A 67 20.94 -8.06 16.20
C GLU A 67 19.80 -7.41 17.00
N SER A 68 19.83 -6.08 17.16
CA SER A 68 18.76 -5.33 17.83
C SER A 68 17.43 -5.47 17.09
N VAL A 69 17.45 -5.39 15.76
CA VAL A 69 16.27 -5.59 14.90
C VAL A 69 15.71 -7.00 15.04
N PHE A 70 16.56 -8.03 15.01
CA PHE A 70 16.11 -9.41 15.21
C PHE A 70 15.55 -9.66 16.61
N ARG A 71 16.13 -9.06 17.63
CA ARG A 71 15.60 -9.12 19.01
C ARG A 71 14.20 -8.50 19.07
N ASP A 72 14.00 -7.33 18.45
CA ASP A 72 12.70 -6.66 18.42
C ASP A 72 11.65 -7.46 17.66
N ILE A 73 12.00 -7.95 16.46
CA ILE A 73 11.11 -8.81 15.65
C ILE A 73 10.75 -10.09 16.40
N SER A 74 11.68 -10.66 17.17
CA SER A 74 11.48 -11.91 17.92
C SER A 74 10.42 -11.80 19.02
N GLN A 75 10.01 -10.59 19.40
CA GLN A 75 8.87 -10.36 20.28
C GLN A 75 7.53 -10.71 19.60
N PHE A 76 7.47 -10.71 18.28
CA PHE A 76 6.25 -10.95 17.49
C PHE A 76 6.26 -12.31 16.82
N TYR A 77 7.39 -12.69 16.22
CA TYR A 77 7.59 -14.00 15.60
C TYR A 77 9.08 -14.34 15.53
N LYS A 78 9.40 -15.63 15.40
CA LYS A 78 10.79 -16.06 15.25
C LYS A 78 11.23 -15.97 13.80
N PRO A 79 12.29 -15.21 13.47
CA PRO A 79 12.89 -15.22 12.14
C PRO A 79 13.33 -16.64 11.76
N LYS A 80 13.00 -17.08 10.55
CA LYS A 80 13.32 -18.43 10.05
C LYS A 80 13.82 -18.39 8.63
N CYS A 81 14.74 -19.29 8.30
CA CYS A 81 15.20 -19.54 6.94
C CYS A 81 15.37 -21.05 6.69
N PHE A 82 15.60 -21.43 5.44
CA PHE A 82 15.99 -22.82 5.11
C PHE A 82 17.48 -23.00 5.36
N ASN A 83 17.82 -24.05 6.10
CA ASN A 83 19.22 -24.48 6.28
C ASN A 83 19.70 -25.31 5.08
N THR A 84 20.94 -25.79 5.14
CA THR A 84 21.56 -26.62 4.08
C THR A 84 20.89 -27.97 3.86
N ASN A 85 20.04 -28.41 4.79
CA ASN A 85 19.28 -29.65 4.72
C ASN A 85 17.83 -29.43 4.26
N ASP A 86 17.49 -28.24 3.75
CA ASP A 86 16.12 -27.82 3.38
C ASP A 86 15.11 -27.83 4.56
N GLU A 87 15.61 -27.72 5.81
CA GLU A 87 14.76 -27.59 6.98
C GLU A 87 14.51 -26.10 7.29
N TYR A 88 13.26 -25.75 7.64
CA TYR A 88 12.86 -24.38 8.01
C TYR A 88 13.10 -24.13 9.50
N VAL A 89 14.26 -23.54 9.81
CA VAL A 89 14.80 -23.37 11.17
C VAL A 89 14.90 -21.91 11.56
N GLU A 90 14.96 -21.63 12.87
CA GLU A 90 15.24 -20.27 13.38
C GLU A 90 16.63 -19.81 12.92
N THR A 91 16.76 -18.51 12.64
CA THR A 91 18.00 -17.91 12.14
C THR A 91 18.24 -16.54 12.78
N ASP A 92 19.52 -16.24 12.95
CA ASP A 92 20.07 -14.91 13.25
C ASP A 92 20.82 -14.30 12.03
N ASP A 93 20.84 -15.02 10.91
CA ASP A 93 21.43 -14.55 9.66
C ASP A 93 20.45 -13.64 8.91
N MET A 94 20.73 -12.34 8.93
CA MET A 94 19.90 -11.31 8.29
C MET A 94 19.85 -11.49 6.77
N GLU A 95 20.96 -11.87 6.12
CA GLU A 95 20.99 -12.09 4.67
C GLU A 95 20.09 -13.24 4.27
N ALA A 96 20.28 -14.40 4.91
CA ALA A 96 19.49 -15.59 4.64
C ALA A 96 17.98 -15.31 4.87
N PHE A 97 17.66 -14.60 5.94
CA PHE A 97 16.27 -14.22 6.25
C PHE A 97 15.66 -13.33 5.16
N ILE A 98 16.32 -12.23 4.77
CA ILE A 98 15.81 -11.29 3.76
C ILE A 98 15.64 -11.94 2.39
N LEU A 99 16.57 -12.85 2.02
CA LEU A 99 16.51 -13.50 0.72
C LEU A 99 15.34 -14.48 0.57
N ILE A 100 14.84 -15.05 1.67
CA ILE A 100 13.89 -16.18 1.65
C ILE A 100 12.52 -15.80 2.20
N THR A 101 12.46 -14.95 3.22
CA THR A 101 11.23 -14.66 3.95
C THR A 101 10.15 -13.99 3.09
N SER A 102 8.94 -13.88 3.63
CA SER A 102 7.84 -13.16 2.95
C SER A 102 8.23 -11.69 2.70
N PRO A 103 7.74 -11.05 1.63
CA PRO A 103 7.97 -9.64 1.38
C PRO A 103 7.60 -8.75 2.57
N PHE A 104 6.55 -9.11 3.29
CA PHE A 104 6.06 -8.35 4.44
C PHE A 104 6.98 -8.43 5.65
N CYS A 105 7.65 -9.58 5.86
CA CYS A 105 8.69 -9.71 6.88
C CYS A 105 9.97 -8.93 6.51
N VAL A 106 10.25 -8.75 5.22
CA VAL A 106 11.33 -7.82 4.79
C VAL A 106 10.95 -6.38 5.14
N PHE A 107 9.68 -6.01 5.00
CA PHE A 107 9.18 -4.70 5.41
C PHE A 107 9.32 -4.47 6.92
N ASP A 108 9.07 -5.50 7.73
CA ASP A 108 9.30 -5.43 9.18
C ASP A 108 10.75 -5.06 9.49
N VAL A 109 11.70 -5.74 8.86
CA VAL A 109 13.14 -5.43 9.01
C VAL A 109 13.42 -3.98 8.62
N VAL A 110 12.89 -3.52 7.49
CA VAL A 110 13.11 -2.15 7.01
C VAL A 110 12.56 -1.10 7.99
N GLU A 111 11.38 -1.32 8.56
CA GLU A 111 10.80 -0.43 9.58
C GLU A 111 11.66 -0.38 10.86
N PHE A 112 12.07 -1.56 11.36
CA PHE A 112 12.90 -1.62 12.57
C PHE A 112 14.30 -1.04 12.37
N TYR A 113 14.88 -1.14 11.17
CA TYR A 113 16.15 -0.45 10.89
C TYR A 113 16.03 1.06 10.98
N GLU A 114 14.91 1.67 10.55
CA GLU A 114 14.71 3.12 10.70
C GLU A 114 14.60 3.54 12.16
N LYS A 115 14.01 2.71 13.02
CA LYS A 115 13.94 2.94 14.47
C LYS A 115 15.34 3.18 15.08
N TYR A 116 16.34 2.46 14.59
CA TYR A 116 17.74 2.55 15.07
C TYR A 116 18.60 3.55 14.30
N ASN A 117 18.12 4.03 13.15
CA ASN A 117 18.83 4.98 12.32
C ASN A 117 18.16 6.36 12.36
N THR A 118 18.80 7.31 13.03
CA THR A 118 18.32 8.70 13.13
C THR A 118 18.65 9.54 11.90
N ASP A 119 19.38 9.00 10.92
CA ASP A 119 19.76 9.69 9.68
C ASP A 119 18.60 9.61 8.67
N ASN A 120 18.02 10.77 8.35
CA ASN A 120 16.96 10.89 7.33
C ASN A 120 17.35 10.34 5.94
N LYS A 121 18.63 10.05 5.71
CA LYS A 121 19.10 9.46 4.45
C LYS A 121 18.69 8.01 4.28
N TYR A 122 18.51 7.25 5.37
CA TYR A 122 18.12 5.85 5.29
C TYR A 122 16.77 5.70 4.57
N ALA A 123 15.72 6.35 5.07
CA ALA A 123 14.39 6.31 4.44
C ALA A 123 14.42 6.80 2.99
N ALA A 124 15.16 7.90 2.72
CA ALA A 124 15.28 8.43 1.37
C ALA A 124 15.92 7.41 0.40
N GLN A 125 17.00 6.72 0.81
CA GLN A 125 17.68 5.72 -0.01
C GLN A 125 16.82 4.46 -0.17
N MET A 126 16.12 4.01 0.88
CA MET A 126 15.18 2.89 0.80
C MET A 126 14.04 3.19 -0.18
N ASN A 127 13.48 4.39 -0.14
CA ASN A 127 12.43 4.81 -1.07
C ASN A 127 12.91 4.87 -2.53
N VAL A 128 14.17 5.25 -2.77
CA VAL A 128 14.77 5.14 -4.11
C VAL A 128 14.86 3.69 -4.56
N LEU A 129 15.30 2.76 -3.68
CA LEU A 129 15.33 1.32 -4.00
C LEU A 129 13.94 0.76 -4.28
N PHE A 130 12.94 1.13 -3.50
CA PHE A 130 11.55 0.72 -3.74
C PHE A 130 11.09 1.17 -5.12
N LYS A 131 11.30 2.43 -5.47
CA LYS A 131 10.96 2.98 -6.78
C LYS A 131 11.70 2.28 -7.94
N LEU A 132 12.99 1.99 -7.78
CA LEU A 132 13.81 1.30 -8.80
C LEU A 132 13.39 -0.16 -9.05
N ASN A 133 12.69 -0.77 -8.11
CA ASN A 133 12.21 -2.14 -8.19
C ASN A 133 10.69 -2.24 -8.32
N ASP A 134 10.01 -1.15 -8.69
CA ASP A 134 8.54 -1.07 -8.82
C ASP A 134 7.78 -1.56 -7.58
N ILE A 135 8.37 -1.38 -6.40
CA ILE A 135 7.74 -1.68 -5.12
C ILE A 135 6.80 -0.52 -4.77
N GLN A 136 5.50 -0.82 -4.69
CA GLN A 136 4.44 0.17 -4.48
C GLN A 136 4.28 0.56 -3.01
N TYR A 137 5.41 0.76 -2.31
CA TYR A 137 5.48 1.14 -0.90
C TYR A 137 6.52 2.22 -0.69
N LYS A 138 6.36 3.01 0.36
CA LYS A 138 7.33 4.01 0.84
C LYS A 138 7.56 3.84 2.33
N LEU A 139 8.76 4.17 2.77
CA LEU A 139 9.11 4.31 4.16
C LEU A 139 8.98 5.78 4.55
N GLU A 140 8.04 6.09 5.44
CA GLU A 140 7.76 7.45 5.90
C GLU A 140 7.51 7.45 7.41
N GLN A 141 8.22 8.27 8.15
CA GLN A 141 8.12 8.39 9.61
C GLN A 141 8.23 7.05 10.36
N GLY A 142 9.14 6.17 9.93
CA GLY A 142 9.36 4.86 10.53
C GLY A 142 8.35 3.79 10.16
N ARG A 143 7.45 4.07 9.21
CA ARG A 143 6.40 3.14 8.78
C ARG A 143 6.42 2.94 7.28
N ILE A 144 6.21 1.71 6.86
CA ILE A 144 5.97 1.38 5.47
C ILE A 144 4.48 1.58 5.18
N GLU A 145 4.22 2.44 4.21
CA GLU A 145 2.89 2.74 3.71
C GLU A 145 2.79 2.37 2.24
N CYS A 146 1.63 1.89 1.82
CA CYS A 146 1.38 1.63 0.42
C CYS A 146 1.42 2.96 -0.34
N THR A 147 2.28 3.05 -1.36
CA THR A 147 2.26 4.12 -2.36
C THR A 147 1.38 3.73 -3.54
N ILE A 148 0.37 2.91 -3.36
CA ILE A 148 -0.71 2.97 -4.32
C ILE A 148 -1.21 4.41 -4.21
N ASP A 149 -0.44 5.24 -4.87
CA ASP A 149 -0.95 6.46 -5.38
C ASP A 149 -2.09 6.01 -6.29
N VAL A 150 -3.31 6.03 -5.77
CA VAL A 150 -4.50 6.23 -6.58
C VAL A 150 -4.43 7.69 -7.06
N SER A 151 -3.22 8.17 -7.32
CA SER A 151 -3.02 9.29 -8.19
C SER A 151 -3.27 8.74 -9.60
N ILE A 152 -4.52 8.69 -9.98
CA ILE A 152 -4.86 9.13 -11.34
C ILE A 152 -3.89 10.28 -11.56
N LYS A 153 -2.87 10.04 -12.40
CA LYS A 153 -1.78 11.03 -12.55
C LYS A 153 -2.47 12.37 -12.76
N ASN A 154 -2.21 13.35 -11.92
CA ASN A 154 -2.91 14.65 -11.99
C ASN A 154 -2.95 15.21 -13.43
N LYS A 155 -1.96 14.83 -14.27
CA LYS A 155 -1.95 15.13 -15.70
C LYS A 155 -3.15 14.55 -16.47
N ASP A 156 -3.55 13.32 -16.17
CA ASP A 156 -4.65 12.65 -16.89
C ASP A 156 -5.99 13.26 -16.47
N VAL A 157 -6.15 13.59 -15.18
CA VAL A 157 -7.33 14.31 -14.68
C VAL A 157 -7.38 15.73 -15.25
N LEU A 158 -6.25 16.42 -15.32
CA LEU A 158 -6.18 17.77 -15.89
C LEU A 158 -6.51 17.78 -17.39
N ALA A 159 -6.30 16.67 -18.11
CA ALA A 159 -6.63 16.51 -19.52
C ALA A 159 -8.13 16.29 -19.79
N ILE A 160 -8.94 16.00 -18.75
CA ILE A 160 -10.40 15.84 -18.88
C ILE A 160 -11.01 17.19 -19.24
N SER A 161 -11.66 17.26 -20.40
CA SER A 161 -12.29 18.50 -20.90
C SER A 161 -13.64 18.80 -20.27
N GLU A 162 -14.37 17.78 -19.77
CA GLU A 162 -15.64 17.94 -19.10
C GLU A 162 -15.41 18.36 -17.62
N VAL A 163 -15.73 19.63 -17.30
CA VAL A 163 -15.37 20.27 -16.04
C VAL A 163 -15.97 19.53 -14.84
N GLY A 164 -17.25 19.18 -14.88
CA GLY A 164 -17.91 18.54 -13.74
C GLY A 164 -17.43 17.10 -13.49
N LEU A 165 -17.04 16.36 -14.52
CA LEU A 165 -16.39 15.05 -14.37
C LEU A 165 -15.03 15.22 -13.69
N LYS A 166 -14.24 16.17 -14.16
CA LYS A 166 -12.95 16.52 -13.60
C LYS A 166 -13.05 16.89 -12.12
N ASP A 167 -13.99 17.77 -11.76
CA ASP A 167 -14.18 18.22 -10.39
C ASP A 167 -14.53 17.06 -9.45
N LEU A 168 -15.43 16.16 -9.87
CA LEU A 168 -15.80 14.99 -9.08
C LEU A 168 -14.62 14.05 -8.83
N ILE A 169 -13.75 13.84 -9.82
CA ILE A 169 -12.55 13.00 -9.66
C ILE A 169 -11.55 13.66 -8.71
N LEU A 170 -11.33 14.98 -8.82
CA LEU A 170 -10.47 15.73 -7.91
C LEU A 170 -11.01 15.76 -6.46
N GLU A 171 -12.33 15.91 -6.28
CA GLU A 171 -12.96 15.81 -4.98
C GLU A 171 -12.77 14.42 -4.38
N ALA A 172 -13.01 13.36 -5.15
CA ALA A 172 -12.79 11.98 -4.71
C ALA A 172 -11.36 11.76 -4.21
N GLN A 173 -10.37 12.20 -4.99
CA GLN A 173 -8.96 12.13 -4.61
C GLN A 173 -8.67 12.93 -3.32
N GLY A 174 -9.26 14.12 -3.18
CA GLY A 174 -9.11 14.94 -1.99
C GLY A 174 -9.67 14.27 -0.72
N TYR A 175 -10.82 13.59 -0.83
CA TYR A 175 -11.40 12.84 0.29
C TYR A 175 -10.59 11.58 0.61
N TYR A 176 -10.14 10.84 -0.39
CA TYR A 176 -9.29 9.67 -0.20
C TYR A 176 -8.00 10.02 0.56
N ASN A 177 -7.30 11.09 0.14
CA ASN A 177 -6.08 11.56 0.78
C ASN A 177 -6.27 12.03 2.24
N LYS A 178 -7.51 12.35 2.62
CA LYS A 178 -7.90 12.69 4.00
C LYS A 178 -8.38 11.49 4.81
N GLY A 179 -8.30 10.27 4.26
CA GLY A 179 -8.78 9.04 4.90
C GLY A 179 -10.30 8.83 4.82
N ASN A 180 -11.04 9.71 4.16
CA ASN A 180 -12.50 9.61 4.03
C ASN A 180 -12.89 8.73 2.82
N LYS A 181 -12.58 7.44 2.91
CA LYS A 181 -12.72 6.47 1.80
C LYS A 181 -14.15 6.37 1.28
N GLN A 182 -15.15 6.33 2.17
CA GLN A 182 -16.56 6.25 1.77
C GLN A 182 -16.96 7.43 0.88
N ILE A 183 -16.69 8.67 1.30
CA ILE A 183 -17.02 9.87 0.51
C ILE A 183 -16.25 9.88 -0.81
N ALA A 184 -15.00 9.40 -0.80
CA ALA A 184 -14.21 9.26 -2.03
C ALA A 184 -14.89 8.32 -3.04
N VAL A 185 -15.39 7.16 -2.59
CA VAL A 185 -16.13 6.20 -3.43
C VAL A 185 -17.43 6.80 -3.95
N GLU A 186 -18.18 7.52 -3.11
CA GLU A 186 -19.41 8.22 -3.54
C GLU A 186 -19.11 9.23 -4.67
N LYS A 187 -18.05 10.01 -4.55
CA LYS A 187 -17.63 10.97 -5.58
C LYS A 187 -17.16 10.31 -6.88
N LEU A 188 -16.42 9.20 -6.80
CA LEU A 188 -16.06 8.39 -7.98
C LEU A 188 -17.30 7.81 -8.65
N TRP A 189 -18.29 7.42 -7.86
CA TRP A 189 -19.56 6.94 -8.39
C TRP A 189 -20.32 8.03 -9.12
N ASP A 190 -20.41 9.23 -8.56
CA ASP A 190 -20.99 10.38 -9.23
C ASP A 190 -20.25 10.73 -10.52
N ALA A 191 -18.92 10.61 -10.53
CA ALA A 191 -18.11 10.79 -11.73
C ALA A 191 -18.45 9.71 -12.80
N PHE A 192 -18.60 8.45 -12.42
CA PHE A 192 -19.01 7.37 -13.33
C PHE A 192 -20.42 7.58 -13.90
N GLU A 193 -21.38 8.01 -13.05
CA GLU A 193 -22.73 8.32 -13.51
C GLU A 193 -22.75 9.53 -14.47
N ARG A 194 -21.92 10.53 -14.19
CA ARG A 194 -21.74 11.69 -15.07
C ARG A 194 -21.08 11.31 -16.39
N LEU A 195 -20.06 10.46 -16.35
CA LEU A 195 -19.41 9.93 -17.54
C LEU A 195 -20.42 9.27 -18.48
N LYS A 196 -21.34 8.45 -17.97
CA LYS A 196 -22.38 7.82 -18.79
C LYS A 196 -23.27 8.80 -19.54
N THR A 197 -23.30 10.06 -19.16
CA THR A 197 -24.06 11.14 -19.83
C THR A 197 -23.19 12.09 -20.65
N TYR A 198 -21.92 11.73 -20.91
CA TYR A 198 -20.94 12.61 -21.56
C TYR A 198 -21.42 13.18 -22.91
N TYR A 199 -22.20 12.42 -23.67
CA TYR A 199 -22.75 12.84 -24.98
C TYR A 199 -24.18 13.39 -24.88
N SER A 200 -24.68 13.71 -23.68
CA SER A 200 -25.95 14.39 -23.48
C SER A 200 -25.84 15.88 -23.87
N PRO A 201 -26.89 16.53 -24.42
CA PRO A 201 -28.23 15.99 -24.65
C PRO A 201 -28.40 15.24 -25.99
N SER A 202 -27.38 15.13 -26.84
CA SER A 202 -27.49 14.53 -28.17
C SER A 202 -27.87 13.05 -28.14
N LEU A 203 -27.46 12.33 -27.09
CA LEU A 203 -27.75 10.93 -26.87
C LEU A 203 -28.40 10.73 -25.49
N ASN A 204 -29.29 9.77 -25.36
CA ASN A 204 -29.75 9.34 -24.03
C ASN A 204 -28.62 8.62 -23.29
N LYS A 205 -28.78 8.39 -21.98
CA LYS A 205 -27.75 7.82 -21.11
C LYS A 205 -27.19 6.48 -21.61
N ALA A 206 -28.06 5.57 -22.05
CA ALA A 206 -27.64 4.26 -22.55
C ALA A 206 -26.87 4.37 -23.86
N GLN A 207 -27.33 5.20 -24.78
CA GLN A 207 -26.65 5.46 -26.06
C GLN A 207 -25.31 6.16 -25.83
N SER A 208 -25.24 7.09 -24.89
CA SER A 208 -24.00 7.78 -24.52
C SER A 208 -22.97 6.81 -23.93
N ALA A 209 -23.40 5.94 -23.01
CA ALA A 209 -22.52 4.90 -22.43
C ALA A 209 -21.99 3.94 -23.52
N ASN A 210 -22.85 3.46 -24.42
CA ASN A 210 -22.43 2.62 -25.53
C ASN A 210 -21.44 3.32 -26.46
N LYS A 211 -21.65 4.59 -26.76
CA LYS A 211 -20.71 5.42 -27.55
C LYS A 211 -19.34 5.53 -26.90
N ILE A 212 -19.29 5.67 -25.58
CA ILE A 212 -18.02 5.67 -24.83
C ILE A 212 -17.33 4.32 -24.95
N ILE A 213 -18.07 3.22 -24.75
CA ILE A 213 -17.53 1.86 -24.87
C ILE A 213 -17.01 1.60 -26.29
N ASP A 214 -17.74 2.00 -27.33
CA ASP A 214 -17.30 1.89 -28.72
C ASP A 214 -15.99 2.66 -28.97
N ASN A 215 -15.86 3.87 -28.43
CA ASN A 215 -14.64 4.65 -28.55
C ASN A 215 -13.45 4.03 -27.79
N MET A 216 -13.71 3.48 -26.59
CA MET A 216 -12.67 2.83 -25.77
C MET A 216 -12.19 1.52 -26.39
N SER A 217 -13.08 0.76 -27.03
CA SER A 217 -12.76 -0.54 -27.63
C SER A 217 -11.93 -0.44 -28.93
N GLY A 218 -11.88 0.73 -29.57
CA GLY A 218 -11.14 0.91 -30.82
C GLY A 218 -11.60 -0.02 -31.93
N ALA A 219 -12.90 -0.39 -31.98
CA ALA A 219 -13.52 -1.37 -32.87
C ALA A 219 -13.11 -2.84 -32.62
N ASP A 220 -12.47 -3.16 -31.51
CA ASP A 220 -12.21 -4.54 -31.09
C ASP A 220 -13.40 -5.10 -30.30
N GLU A 221 -14.03 -6.17 -30.82
CA GLU A 221 -15.23 -6.75 -30.22
C GLU A 221 -14.95 -7.44 -28.86
N GLN A 222 -13.72 -7.93 -28.61
CA GLN A 222 -13.38 -8.52 -27.32
C GLN A 222 -13.27 -7.45 -26.23
N PHE A 223 -12.59 -6.35 -26.53
CA PHE A 223 -12.53 -5.19 -25.64
C PHE A 223 -13.91 -4.56 -25.45
N LYS A 224 -14.72 -4.47 -26.48
CA LYS A 224 -16.09 -3.97 -26.37
C LYS A 224 -16.91 -4.80 -25.38
N THR A 225 -16.88 -6.13 -25.52
CA THR A 225 -17.58 -7.05 -24.61
C THR A 225 -17.09 -6.90 -23.17
N MET A 226 -15.78 -6.80 -22.98
CA MET A 226 -15.16 -6.58 -21.66
C MET A 226 -15.66 -5.27 -21.03
N TYR A 227 -15.57 -4.14 -21.73
CA TYR A 227 -16.03 -2.86 -21.20
C TYR A 227 -17.53 -2.81 -20.94
N GLN A 228 -18.35 -3.46 -21.76
CA GLN A 228 -19.80 -3.59 -21.51
C GLN A 228 -20.07 -4.34 -20.20
N SER A 229 -19.34 -5.45 -19.97
CA SER A 229 -19.43 -6.23 -18.73
C SER A 229 -19.04 -5.38 -17.51
N GLU A 230 -17.94 -4.64 -17.57
CA GLU A 230 -17.48 -3.78 -16.49
C GLU A 230 -18.47 -2.64 -16.18
N PHE A 231 -18.99 -1.97 -17.20
CA PHE A 231 -19.98 -0.90 -17.02
C PHE A 231 -21.27 -1.44 -16.38
N THR A 232 -21.69 -2.65 -16.75
CA THR A 232 -22.84 -3.31 -16.16
C THR A 232 -22.56 -3.67 -14.71
N ALA A 233 -21.44 -4.34 -14.42
CA ALA A 233 -21.05 -4.76 -13.08
C ALA A 233 -20.93 -3.55 -12.14
N LEU A 234 -20.29 -2.47 -12.57
CA LEU A 234 -20.22 -1.22 -11.81
C LEU A 234 -21.62 -0.67 -11.54
N THR A 235 -22.50 -0.64 -12.52
CA THR A 235 -23.88 -0.15 -12.33
C THR A 235 -24.64 -0.97 -11.30
N ASP A 236 -24.50 -2.31 -11.35
CA ASP A 236 -25.15 -3.22 -10.42
C ASP A 236 -24.62 -3.08 -8.99
N ILE A 237 -23.29 -2.91 -8.84
CA ILE A 237 -22.65 -2.60 -7.55
C ILE A 237 -23.25 -1.30 -6.96
N GLY A 238 -23.29 -0.21 -7.73
CA GLY A 238 -23.84 1.04 -7.25
C GLY A 238 -25.31 0.99 -6.88
N ASN A 239 -26.08 0.12 -7.55
CA ASN A 239 -27.47 -0.10 -7.20
C ASN A 239 -27.64 -0.97 -5.94
N ARG A 240 -26.70 -1.85 -5.65
CA ARG A 240 -26.74 -2.78 -4.51
C ARG A 240 -26.23 -2.17 -3.22
N PHE A 241 -25.12 -1.42 -3.29
CA PHE A 241 -24.46 -0.83 -2.14
C PHE A 241 -24.98 0.59 -1.87
N ARG A 242 -24.80 1.06 -0.62
CA ARG A 242 -25.22 2.40 -0.16
C ARG A 242 -24.23 3.48 -0.65
N ILE A 243 -23.94 3.50 -1.95
CA ILE A 243 -22.99 4.46 -2.52
C ILE A 243 -23.64 5.82 -2.77
N ARG A 244 -24.92 5.87 -3.18
CA ARG A 244 -25.66 7.12 -3.49
C ARG A 244 -26.92 7.32 -2.69
N HIS A 245 -27.54 6.27 -2.21
CA HIS A 245 -28.83 6.31 -1.56
C HIS A 245 -28.72 5.69 -0.17
N HIS A 246 -28.84 6.50 0.86
CA HIS A 246 -28.81 6.06 2.27
C HIS A 246 -30.12 5.36 2.68
N GLU A 247 -30.62 4.49 1.82
CA GLU A 247 -31.81 3.71 2.10
C GLU A 247 -31.45 2.53 3.02
N THR A 248 -32.33 2.22 3.97
CA THR A 248 -32.12 1.14 4.96
C THR A 248 -32.02 -0.26 4.35
N THR A 249 -32.42 -0.42 3.09
CA THR A 249 -32.36 -1.70 2.34
C THR A 249 -31.03 -1.92 1.61
N LYS A 250 -30.13 -0.93 1.59
CA LYS A 250 -28.84 -1.00 0.91
C LYS A 250 -27.75 -1.53 1.86
N VAL A 251 -26.75 -2.17 1.28
CA VAL A 251 -25.58 -2.68 2.02
C VAL A 251 -24.63 -1.52 2.29
N ASP A 252 -24.20 -1.37 3.53
CA ASP A 252 -23.18 -0.39 3.90
C ASP A 252 -21.80 -0.80 3.30
N ILE A 253 -21.03 0.20 2.90
CA ILE A 253 -19.63 0.00 2.54
C ILE A 253 -18.87 0.01 3.85
N THR A 254 -18.24 -1.13 4.19
CA THR A 254 -17.33 -1.25 5.33
C THR A 254 -15.90 -0.99 4.87
N ASP A 255 -15.06 -0.51 5.80
CA ASP A 255 -13.63 -0.25 5.53
C ASP A 255 -12.78 -1.54 5.43
N ASP A 256 -13.41 -2.73 5.41
CA ASP A 256 -12.78 -4.04 5.32
C ASP A 256 -12.34 -4.41 3.89
#